data_c7a2d6e5289edf9168fbeb31f0a9e7b0
#
_entry.id   c7a2d6e5289edf9168fbeb31f0a9e7b0
#
_cell.length_a   1.000
_cell.length_b   1.000
_cell.length_c   1.000
_cell.angle_alpha   90.00
_cell.angle_beta   90.00
_cell.angle_gamma   90.00
#
_symmetry.space_group_name_H-M   'P 1'
#
loop_
_entity.id
_entity.type
_entity.pdbx_description
1 polymer ?
#
loop_
_entity_poly.entity_id
_entity_poly.type
_entity_poly.pdbx_seq_one_letter_code
_entity_poly.pdbx_strand_id
1 'polypeptide(L)'
;CFSTKYPELLFRTDRRGGRSNGDILYMNDRDEIDLPDYAKLVADFAFKYRGFSMLGEYAKTWGYVPSSITKRVRNDGSTATTFDVNGEQNVEAYIKNRMMLGQGFNIQAGYMLRSLWSFDLRYTYLKPDEYSYMNNNLYFNRHNFYDFSVSKYLTRNYAAKIQLTVGLARSNGENRTPDSTYTYNGNEWIGNLLFQFKF
;
A
#
# COMPACT_ATOMS: atom_id res chain seq x y z
N CYS A 1 9.56 14.93 5.64
CA CYS A 1 8.33 15.06 4.85
C CYS A 1 8.69 15.53 3.44
N PHE A 2 8.25 14.82 2.43
CA PHE A 2 8.46 15.20 1.03
C PHE A 2 7.10 15.53 0.41
N SER A 3 7.04 16.63 -0.31
CA SER A 3 5.89 17.04 -1.09
C SER A 3 6.31 17.21 -2.55
N THR A 4 5.45 16.82 -3.48
CA THR A 4 5.70 16.95 -4.91
C THR A 4 4.41 17.24 -5.67
N LYS A 5 4.52 18.05 -6.71
CA LYS A 5 3.44 18.42 -7.64
C LYS A 5 3.59 17.78 -9.03
N TYR A 6 4.35 16.69 -9.14
CA TYR A 6 4.55 16.00 -10.41
C TYR A 6 3.52 14.87 -10.58
N PRO A 7 2.43 15.07 -11.32
CA PRO A 7 1.35 14.10 -11.44
C PRO A 7 1.79 12.81 -12.13
N GLU A 8 2.69 12.86 -13.09
CA GLU A 8 3.19 11.71 -13.83
C GLU A 8 3.92 10.68 -12.94
N LEU A 9 4.44 11.11 -11.80
CA LEU A 9 5.10 10.24 -10.82
C LEU A 9 4.13 9.67 -9.78
N LEU A 10 2.97 10.29 -9.61
CA LEU A 10 2.03 10.01 -8.53
C LEU A 10 0.78 9.30 -9.00
N PHE A 11 0.41 9.46 -10.26
CA PHE A 11 -0.85 8.97 -10.78
C PHE A 11 -0.65 7.81 -11.73
N ARG A 12 -1.34 6.73 -11.46
CA ARG A 12 -1.56 5.69 -12.44
C ARG A 12 -2.81 6.03 -13.22
N THR A 13 -2.63 6.40 -14.45
CA THR A 13 -3.72 6.76 -15.35
C THR A 13 -4.40 5.56 -15.98
N ASP A 14 -3.76 4.38 -15.92
CA ASP A 14 -4.30 3.15 -16.46
C ASP A 14 -4.26 2.01 -15.44
N ARG A 15 -5.45 1.54 -15.08
CA ARG A 15 -5.62 0.39 -14.18
C ARG A 15 -5.54 -0.96 -14.87
N ARG A 16 -5.66 -1.00 -16.19
CA ARG A 16 -5.89 -2.24 -16.94
C ARG A 16 -4.84 -2.54 -17.99
N GLY A 17 -3.74 -1.78 -18.05
CA GLY A 17 -2.71 -1.92 -19.06
C GLY A 17 -3.23 -1.72 -20.50
N GLY A 18 -4.41 -1.15 -20.64
CA GLY A 18 -5.04 -0.89 -21.91
C GLY A 18 -4.84 0.54 -22.38
N ARG A 19 -5.29 0.85 -23.57
CA ARG A 19 -5.24 2.17 -24.23
C ARG A 19 -6.21 3.18 -23.61
N SER A 20 -6.35 3.23 -22.29
CA SER A 20 -7.25 4.16 -21.66
C SER A 20 -6.71 5.58 -21.79
N ASN A 21 -7.61 6.52 -22.03
CA ASN A 21 -7.34 7.94 -22.03
C ASN A 21 -7.09 8.42 -20.58
N GLY A 22 -5.92 8.09 -20.06
CA GLY A 22 -5.52 8.49 -18.72
C GLY A 22 -5.33 10.00 -18.63
N ASP A 23 -5.62 10.57 -17.45
CA ASP A 23 -5.41 11.99 -17.21
C ASP A 23 -3.93 12.23 -16.94
N ILE A 24 -3.35 13.24 -17.58
CA ILE A 24 -1.95 13.63 -17.43
C ILE A 24 -1.81 14.99 -16.73
N LEU A 25 -2.87 15.80 -16.73
CA LEU A 25 -2.84 17.16 -16.24
C LEU A 25 -4.22 17.59 -15.74
N TYR A 26 -4.24 18.52 -14.77
CA TYR A 26 -5.44 19.16 -14.28
C TYR A 26 -5.31 20.67 -14.43
N MET A 27 -6.44 21.33 -14.64
CA MET A 27 -6.52 22.76 -14.91
C MET A 27 -7.70 23.37 -14.15
N ASN A 28 -7.59 24.68 -13.91
CA ASN A 28 -8.66 25.51 -13.40
C ASN A 28 -9.56 26.06 -14.54
N ASP A 29 -10.52 26.90 -14.20
CA ASP A 29 -11.45 27.52 -15.15
C ASP A 29 -10.75 28.41 -16.19
N ARG A 30 -9.59 28.95 -15.84
CA ARG A 30 -8.80 29.85 -16.71
C ARG A 30 -7.81 29.12 -17.60
N ASP A 31 -7.89 27.78 -17.69
CA ASP A 31 -6.95 26.93 -18.40
C ASP A 31 -5.50 27.02 -17.85
N GLU A 32 -5.35 27.43 -16.60
CA GLU A 32 -4.07 27.39 -15.92
C GLU A 32 -3.89 26.03 -15.25
N ILE A 33 -2.65 25.53 -15.26
CA ILE A 33 -2.30 24.26 -14.65
C ILE A 33 -2.48 24.37 -13.13
N ASP A 34 -3.28 23.49 -12.58
CA ASP A 34 -3.49 23.36 -11.14
C ASP A 34 -3.38 21.90 -10.74
N LEU A 35 -2.37 21.57 -9.95
CA LEU A 35 -1.99 20.20 -9.64
C LEU A 35 -2.28 19.87 -8.19
N PRO A 36 -2.74 18.64 -7.92
CA PRO A 36 -2.85 18.16 -6.56
C PRO A 36 -1.48 17.99 -5.91
N ASP A 37 -1.43 18.21 -4.61
CA ASP A 37 -0.24 18.02 -3.80
C ASP A 37 -0.24 16.62 -3.17
N TYR A 38 0.95 16.07 -3.02
CA TYR A 38 1.19 14.79 -2.35
C TYR A 38 2.27 14.95 -1.29
N ALA A 39 1.97 14.50 -0.08
CA ALA A 39 2.94 14.49 1.01
C ALA A 39 3.08 13.07 1.58
N LYS A 40 4.31 12.71 1.94
CA LYS A 40 4.63 11.42 2.56
C LYS A 40 5.52 11.61 3.77
N LEU A 41 5.15 10.98 4.86
CA LEU A 41 5.98 10.83 6.07
C LEU A 41 6.33 9.36 6.23
N VAL A 42 7.62 9.07 6.43
CA VAL A 42 8.12 7.74 6.79
C VAL A 42 9.00 7.87 8.01
N ALA A 43 8.83 6.95 8.95
CA ALA A 43 9.69 6.80 10.11
C ALA A 43 10.00 5.32 10.30
N ASP A 44 11.27 5.00 10.52
CA ASP A 44 11.72 3.64 10.79
C ASP A 44 12.65 3.59 12.01
N PHE A 45 12.77 2.42 12.60
CA PHE A 45 13.76 2.14 13.62
C PHE A 45 14.24 0.70 13.53
N ALA A 46 15.48 0.47 13.99
CA ALA A 46 16.07 -0.84 14.11
C ALA A 46 16.80 -0.96 15.45
N PHE A 47 16.56 -2.06 16.15
CA PHE A 47 17.22 -2.38 17.42
C PHE A 47 17.73 -3.81 17.41
N LYS A 48 18.96 -4.04 17.90
CA LYS A 48 19.54 -5.37 18.09
C LYS A 48 20.30 -5.45 19.38
N TYR A 49 20.04 -6.49 20.16
CA TYR A 49 20.74 -6.73 21.42
C TYR A 49 20.72 -8.22 21.80
N ARG A 50 21.89 -8.83 21.97
CA ARG A 50 22.09 -10.20 22.51
C ARG A 50 21.14 -11.27 21.93
N GLY A 51 21.01 -11.32 20.59
CA GLY A 51 20.13 -12.28 19.90
C GLY A 51 18.71 -11.78 19.68
N PHE A 52 18.28 -10.73 20.37
CA PHE A 52 17.03 -10.03 20.08
C PHE A 52 17.23 -9.02 18.96
N SER A 53 16.26 -8.95 18.06
CA SER A 53 16.18 -7.91 17.01
C SER A 53 14.76 -7.39 16.90
N MET A 54 14.62 -6.09 16.64
CA MET A 54 13.34 -5.43 16.42
C MET A 54 13.49 -4.43 15.29
N LEU A 55 12.54 -4.43 14.39
CA LEU A 55 12.41 -3.48 13.28
C LEU A 55 11.02 -2.90 13.33
N GLY A 56 10.89 -1.61 13.08
CA GLY A 56 9.59 -0.96 12.93
C GLY A 56 9.64 0.08 11.85
N GLU A 57 8.54 0.19 11.11
CA GLU A 57 8.35 1.16 10.05
C GLU A 57 6.93 1.72 10.13
N TYR A 58 6.80 3.02 10.00
CA TYR A 58 5.53 3.72 9.87
C TYR A 58 5.57 4.58 8.63
N ALA A 59 4.51 4.52 7.83
CA ALA A 59 4.33 5.37 6.67
C ALA A 59 2.93 5.98 6.67
N LYS A 60 2.86 7.27 6.32
CA LYS A 60 1.61 7.97 6.08
C LYS A 60 1.72 8.87 4.87
N THR A 61 0.68 8.85 4.04
CA THR A 61 0.59 9.64 2.82
C THR A 61 -0.70 10.43 2.80
N TRP A 62 -0.61 11.68 2.35
CA TRP A 62 -1.74 12.60 2.19
C TRP A 62 -1.79 13.11 0.76
N GLY A 63 -2.99 13.31 0.26
CA GLY A 63 -3.26 14.03 -0.98
C GLY A 63 -4.14 15.23 -0.70
N TYR A 64 -3.77 16.38 -1.22
CA TYR A 64 -4.58 17.58 -1.23
C TYR A 64 -4.96 17.89 -2.69
N VAL A 65 -6.24 18.09 -2.92
CA VAL A 65 -6.77 18.43 -4.24
C VAL A 65 -7.33 19.86 -4.18
N PRO A 66 -6.75 20.81 -4.93
CA PRO A 66 -7.28 22.17 -5.02
C PRO A 66 -8.72 22.18 -5.51
N SER A 67 -9.55 23.00 -4.87
CA SER A 67 -10.96 23.18 -5.26
C SER A 67 -11.13 23.94 -6.59
N SER A 68 -10.08 24.57 -7.08
CA SER A 68 -9.99 25.29 -8.35
C SER A 68 -9.93 24.36 -9.56
N ILE A 69 -9.64 23.07 -9.38
CA ILE A 69 -9.57 22.11 -10.49
C ILE A 69 -10.98 21.86 -11.04
N THR A 70 -11.17 22.19 -12.32
CA THR A 70 -12.43 22.02 -13.04
C THR A 70 -12.29 21.25 -14.35
N LYS A 71 -11.06 21.12 -14.84
CA LYS A 71 -10.74 20.44 -16.11
C LYS A 71 -9.62 19.42 -15.92
N ARG A 72 -9.67 18.37 -16.71
CA ARG A 72 -8.62 17.35 -16.84
C ARG A 72 -8.19 17.21 -18.27
N VAL A 73 -6.90 17.08 -18.52
CA VAL A 73 -6.33 16.81 -19.83
C VAL A 73 -5.93 15.35 -19.89
N ARG A 74 -6.34 14.67 -20.95
CA ARG A 74 -6.03 13.26 -21.18
C ARG A 74 -4.74 13.12 -21.98
N ASN A 75 -4.20 11.90 -22.02
CA ASN A 75 -3.00 11.56 -22.77
C ASN A 75 -3.13 11.74 -24.30
N ASP A 76 -4.34 11.80 -24.82
CA ASP A 76 -4.64 12.12 -26.23
C ASP A 76 -4.77 13.62 -26.51
N GLY A 77 -4.53 14.47 -25.49
CA GLY A 77 -4.67 15.91 -25.56
C GLY A 77 -6.11 16.43 -25.43
N SER A 78 -7.11 15.55 -25.31
CA SER A 78 -8.49 15.97 -25.10
C SER A 78 -8.72 16.48 -23.69
N THR A 79 -9.61 17.47 -23.56
CA THR A 79 -10.04 17.99 -22.25
C THR A 79 -11.40 17.44 -21.84
N ALA A 80 -11.63 17.28 -20.56
CA ALA A 80 -12.91 16.87 -20.00
C ALA A 80 -13.17 17.57 -18.67
N THR A 81 -14.42 17.87 -18.39
CA THR A 81 -14.91 18.50 -17.15
C THR A 81 -15.63 17.51 -16.25
N THR A 82 -15.77 16.26 -16.70
CA THR A 82 -16.45 15.22 -15.92
C THR A 82 -15.47 14.52 -14.98
N PHE A 83 -15.79 14.49 -13.69
CA PHE A 83 -15.04 13.78 -12.65
C PHE A 83 -16.00 12.80 -11.93
N ASP A 84 -16.49 11.85 -12.69
CA ASP A 84 -17.48 10.89 -12.22
C ASP A 84 -16.84 9.82 -11.32
N VAL A 85 -17.44 9.64 -10.15
CA VAL A 85 -17.15 8.56 -9.21
C VAL A 85 -18.47 7.96 -8.77
N ASN A 86 -18.75 6.73 -9.18
CA ASN A 86 -20.00 6.01 -8.87
C ASN A 86 -21.28 6.74 -9.30
N GLY A 87 -21.23 7.50 -10.41
CA GLY A 87 -22.38 8.24 -10.95
C GLY A 87 -22.53 9.65 -10.40
N GLU A 88 -21.64 10.09 -9.52
CA GLU A 88 -21.64 11.44 -8.95
C GLU A 88 -20.40 12.22 -9.36
N GLN A 89 -20.57 13.52 -9.63
CA GLN A 89 -19.48 14.44 -9.93
C GLN A 89 -18.73 14.77 -8.64
N ASN A 90 -17.50 14.27 -8.49
CA ASN A 90 -16.66 14.53 -7.32
C ASN A 90 -15.18 14.61 -7.72
N VAL A 91 -14.68 15.84 -7.86
CA VAL A 91 -13.29 16.13 -8.28
C VAL A 91 -12.28 15.53 -7.32
N GLU A 92 -12.48 15.74 -6.02
CA GLU A 92 -11.56 15.27 -4.99
C GLU A 92 -11.46 13.73 -4.97
N ALA A 93 -12.59 13.05 -4.90
CA ALA A 93 -12.65 11.60 -4.91
C ALA A 93 -12.07 11.01 -6.20
N TYR A 94 -12.36 11.65 -7.36
CA TYR A 94 -11.85 11.22 -8.66
C TYR A 94 -10.33 11.27 -8.73
N ILE A 95 -9.72 12.35 -8.25
CA ILE A 95 -8.26 12.54 -8.28
C ILE A 95 -7.59 11.65 -7.22
N LYS A 96 -8.09 11.66 -5.97
CA LYS A 96 -7.56 10.83 -4.88
C LYS A 96 -7.62 9.33 -5.18
N ASN A 97 -8.61 8.88 -5.96
CA ASN A 97 -8.71 7.48 -6.40
C ASN A 97 -7.57 7.03 -7.33
N ARG A 98 -6.73 7.95 -7.77
CA ARG A 98 -5.51 7.69 -8.54
C ARG A 98 -4.24 7.80 -7.71
N MET A 99 -4.36 8.26 -6.46
CA MET A 99 -3.26 8.41 -5.52
C MET A 99 -3.17 7.21 -4.58
N MET A 100 -1.97 6.88 -4.12
CA MET A 100 -1.75 5.92 -3.04
C MET A 100 -1.72 6.66 -1.70
N LEU A 101 -2.89 6.80 -1.08
CA LEU A 101 -3.08 7.52 0.17
C LEU A 101 -3.45 6.57 1.30
N GLY A 102 -3.06 6.95 2.51
CA GLY A 102 -3.38 6.18 3.70
C GLY A 102 -2.21 6.12 4.68
N GLN A 103 -2.31 5.20 5.61
CA GLN A 103 -1.28 4.97 6.60
C GLN A 103 -1.10 3.48 6.88
N GLY A 104 0.09 3.14 7.29
CA GLY A 104 0.40 1.78 7.71
C GLY A 104 1.63 1.74 8.60
N PHE A 105 1.73 0.68 9.36
CA PHE A 105 2.93 0.38 10.09
C PHE A 105 3.25 -1.11 10.05
N ASN A 106 4.51 -1.41 10.19
CA ASN A 106 5.04 -2.76 10.29
C ASN A 106 5.97 -2.82 11.50
N ILE A 107 5.78 -3.81 12.34
CA ILE A 107 6.68 -4.11 13.44
C ILE A 107 7.05 -5.58 13.40
N GLN A 108 8.34 -5.85 13.44
CA GLN A 108 8.89 -7.20 13.47
C GLN A 108 9.83 -7.34 14.66
N ALA A 109 9.68 -8.40 15.42
CA ALA A 109 10.58 -8.75 16.50
C ALA A 109 11.03 -10.21 16.35
N GLY A 110 12.30 -10.47 16.61
CA GLY A 110 12.87 -11.79 16.50
C GLY A 110 13.89 -12.08 17.60
N TYR A 111 14.03 -13.35 17.92
CA TYR A 111 15.03 -13.82 18.86
C TYR A 111 15.80 -15.02 18.31
N MET A 112 17.11 -14.91 18.30
CA MET A 112 18.03 -15.95 17.85
C MET A 112 18.69 -16.65 19.03
N LEU A 113 18.48 -17.94 19.12
CA LEU A 113 19.11 -18.81 20.12
C LEU A 113 20.55 -19.14 19.72
N ARG A 114 21.40 -19.44 20.70
CA ARG A 114 22.78 -19.95 20.46
C ARG A 114 22.79 -21.29 19.70
N SER A 115 21.69 -22.03 19.76
CA SER A 115 21.48 -23.27 19.01
C SER A 115 21.13 -23.07 17.53
N LEU A 116 21.25 -21.82 17.02
CA LEU A 116 20.98 -21.45 15.64
C LEU A 116 19.50 -21.61 15.21
N TRP A 117 18.59 -21.53 16.14
CA TRP A 117 17.17 -21.33 15.87
C TRP A 117 16.82 -19.86 16.02
N SER A 118 15.99 -19.34 15.12
CA SER A 118 15.39 -18.00 15.19
C SER A 118 13.88 -18.12 15.18
N PHE A 119 13.24 -17.31 15.99
CA PHE A 119 11.79 -17.13 16.04
C PHE A 119 11.49 -15.68 15.78
N ASP A 120 10.63 -15.42 14.83
CA ASP A 120 10.31 -14.07 14.39
C ASP A 120 8.78 -13.89 14.35
N LEU A 121 8.33 -12.76 14.86
CA LEU A 121 6.94 -12.30 14.80
C LEU A 121 6.89 -10.99 14.02
N ARG A 122 5.92 -10.86 13.13
CA ARG A 122 5.64 -9.61 12.42
C ARG A 122 4.16 -9.28 12.51
N TYR A 123 3.88 -8.03 12.79
CA TYR A 123 2.55 -7.47 12.67
C TYR A 123 2.58 -6.29 11.70
N THR A 124 1.70 -6.32 10.72
CA THR A 124 1.53 -5.26 9.74
C THR A 124 0.09 -4.75 9.80
N TYR A 125 -0.04 -3.45 9.87
CA TYR A 125 -1.33 -2.75 9.78
C TYR A 125 -1.33 -1.83 8.58
N LEU A 126 -2.40 -1.89 7.77
CA LEU A 126 -2.59 -1.05 6.60
C LEU A 126 -4.00 -0.46 6.61
N LYS A 127 -4.10 0.86 6.59
CA LYS A 127 -5.37 1.57 6.48
C LYS A 127 -5.30 2.52 5.28
N PRO A 128 -5.83 2.14 4.12
CA PRO A 128 -6.00 3.03 2.98
C PRO A 128 -6.92 4.20 3.34
N ASP A 129 -6.70 5.35 2.69
CA ASP A 129 -7.64 6.46 2.68
C ASP A 129 -8.92 6.06 1.91
N GLU A 130 -10.05 6.64 2.26
CA GLU A 130 -11.36 6.28 1.69
C GLU A 130 -11.39 6.39 0.16
N TYR A 131 -10.77 7.43 -0.38
CA TYR A 131 -10.73 7.68 -1.82
C TYR A 131 -9.47 7.14 -2.51
N SER A 132 -8.55 6.54 -1.76
CA SER A 132 -7.29 6.06 -2.29
C SER A 132 -7.46 4.95 -3.33
N TYR A 133 -6.58 4.94 -4.34
CA TYR A 133 -6.42 3.79 -5.23
C TYR A 133 -6.24 2.46 -4.49
N MET A 134 -5.60 2.48 -3.32
CA MET A 134 -5.37 1.30 -2.49
C MET A 134 -6.64 0.82 -1.77
N ASN A 135 -7.68 1.66 -1.69
CA ASN A 135 -8.97 1.30 -1.10
C ASN A 135 -9.82 0.50 -2.11
N ASN A 136 -9.26 -0.55 -2.65
CA ASN A 136 -9.92 -1.47 -3.56
C ASN A 136 -10.20 -2.82 -2.89
N ASN A 137 -10.84 -3.74 -3.60
CA ASN A 137 -11.25 -5.04 -3.10
C ASN A 137 -10.11 -5.92 -2.53
N LEU A 138 -8.84 -5.61 -2.85
CA LEU A 138 -7.70 -6.37 -2.35
C LEU A 138 -7.32 -5.98 -0.92
N TYR A 139 -7.38 -4.68 -0.58
CA TYR A 139 -6.87 -4.17 0.69
C TYR A 139 -7.96 -3.63 1.60
N PHE A 140 -9.14 -3.38 1.06
CA PHE A 140 -10.21 -2.65 1.71
C PHE A 140 -10.59 -3.21 3.08
N ASN A 141 -10.81 -4.51 3.16
CA ASN A 141 -11.23 -5.18 4.38
C ASN A 141 -10.11 -5.96 5.08
N ARG A 142 -8.86 -5.81 4.65
CA ARG A 142 -7.68 -6.52 5.16
C ARG A 142 -6.69 -5.55 5.75
N HIS A 143 -6.94 -5.14 6.98
CA HIS A 143 -6.09 -4.17 7.66
C HIS A 143 -4.99 -4.80 8.49
N ASN A 144 -5.13 -6.05 8.90
CA ASN A 144 -4.26 -6.68 9.87
C ASN A 144 -3.64 -7.95 9.30
N PHE A 145 -2.31 -8.01 9.37
CA PHE A 145 -1.51 -9.15 8.93
C PHE A 145 -0.60 -9.57 10.09
N TYR A 146 -0.58 -10.85 10.37
CA TYR A 146 0.23 -11.46 11.42
C TYR A 146 1.08 -12.54 10.79
N ASP A 147 2.39 -12.50 11.01
CA ASP A 147 3.28 -13.55 10.54
C ASP A 147 4.10 -14.09 11.70
N PHE A 148 4.27 -15.39 11.70
CA PHE A 148 5.17 -16.11 12.57
C PHE A 148 6.14 -16.91 11.75
N SER A 149 7.44 -16.79 12.03
CA SER A 149 8.48 -17.54 11.33
C SER A 149 9.38 -18.28 12.31
N VAL A 150 9.72 -19.49 11.93
CA VAL A 150 10.75 -20.30 12.59
C VAL A 150 11.84 -20.57 11.59
N SER A 151 13.09 -20.25 11.93
CA SER A 151 14.25 -20.51 11.09
C SER A 151 15.26 -21.39 11.81
N LYS A 152 15.84 -22.34 11.08
CA LYS A 152 17.00 -23.11 11.52
C LYS A 152 18.18 -22.79 10.62
N TYR A 153 19.23 -22.23 11.18
CA TYR A 153 20.51 -22.10 10.49
C TYR A 153 21.27 -23.41 10.61
N LEU A 154 21.69 -23.96 9.49
CA LEU A 154 22.36 -25.26 9.41
C LEU A 154 23.87 -25.13 9.63
N THR A 155 24.40 -23.92 9.43
CA THR A 155 25.83 -23.61 9.54
C THR A 155 26.06 -22.41 10.45
N ARG A 156 27.18 -22.39 11.21
CA ARG A 156 27.51 -21.29 12.11
C ARG A 156 27.88 -19.98 11.39
N ASN A 157 28.26 -20.04 10.13
CA ASN A 157 28.51 -18.88 9.27
C ASN A 157 27.24 -18.36 8.59
N TYR A 158 26.06 -18.90 8.94
CA TYR A 158 24.76 -18.53 8.40
C TYR A 158 24.62 -18.72 6.88
N ALA A 159 25.45 -19.58 6.28
CA ALA A 159 25.45 -19.83 4.84
C ALA A 159 24.26 -20.69 4.39
N ALA A 160 23.65 -21.48 5.27
CA ALA A 160 22.49 -22.28 4.94
C ALA A 160 21.40 -22.15 6.00
N LYS A 161 20.15 -21.97 5.57
CA LYS A 161 19.00 -21.82 6.46
C LYS A 161 17.75 -22.49 5.86
N ILE A 162 16.92 -23.06 6.73
CA ILE A 162 15.55 -23.47 6.45
C ILE A 162 14.63 -22.58 7.26
N GLN A 163 13.60 -22.04 6.66
CA GLN A 163 12.61 -21.17 7.31
C GLN A 163 11.20 -21.61 6.95
N LEU A 164 10.37 -21.77 7.96
CA LEU A 164 8.92 -21.91 7.84
C LEU A 164 8.27 -20.62 8.33
N THR A 165 7.40 -20.04 7.51
CA THR A 165 6.59 -18.87 7.86
C THR A 165 5.12 -19.20 7.72
N VAL A 166 4.33 -18.84 8.71
CA VAL A 166 2.86 -18.92 8.68
C VAL A 166 2.33 -17.51 8.85
N GLY A 167 1.53 -17.05 7.89
CA GLY A 167 0.89 -15.76 7.87
C GLY A 167 -0.63 -15.86 7.99
N LEU A 168 -1.23 -14.89 8.65
CA LEU A 168 -2.66 -14.70 8.76
C LEU A 168 -3.02 -13.28 8.32
N ALA A 169 -3.80 -13.14 7.24
CA ALA A 169 -4.47 -11.91 6.87
C ALA A 169 -5.90 -11.92 7.42
N ARG A 170 -6.19 -10.99 8.33
CA ARG A 170 -7.51 -10.91 8.96
C ARG A 170 -8.44 -10.03 8.13
N SER A 171 -9.58 -10.58 7.73
CA SER A 171 -10.67 -9.84 7.07
C SER A 171 -11.65 -9.27 8.08
N ASN A 172 -12.10 -8.05 7.86
CA ASN A 172 -13.11 -7.39 8.69
C ASN A 172 -14.55 -7.66 8.23
N GLY A 173 -14.74 -8.44 7.17
CA GLY A 173 -16.06 -8.85 6.71
C GLY A 173 -16.91 -7.77 6.03
N GLU A 174 -16.39 -6.57 5.82
CA GLU A 174 -17.13 -5.50 5.14
C GLU A 174 -17.01 -5.64 3.62
N ASN A 175 -18.13 -5.55 2.93
CA ASN A 175 -18.20 -5.55 1.48
C ASN A 175 -18.62 -4.16 0.98
N ARG A 176 -17.78 -3.50 0.19
CA ARG A 176 -18.06 -2.14 -0.31
C ARG A 176 -18.37 -2.05 -1.80
N THR A 177 -18.29 -3.12 -2.55
CA THR A 177 -18.62 -3.02 -3.97
C THR A 177 -20.10 -3.17 -4.19
N PRO A 178 -20.77 -2.16 -4.78
CA PRO A 178 -22.19 -2.23 -5.09
C PRO A 178 -22.58 -3.44 -5.96
N ASP A 179 -21.64 -3.90 -6.78
CA ASP A 179 -21.82 -5.01 -7.72
C ASP A 179 -21.28 -6.36 -7.24
N SER A 180 -20.68 -6.44 -6.05
CA SER A 180 -20.10 -7.71 -5.63
C SER A 180 -21.14 -8.59 -4.93
N THR A 181 -21.56 -9.62 -5.62
CA THR A 181 -22.28 -10.77 -5.07
C THR A 181 -21.39 -11.63 -4.13
N TYR A 182 -20.13 -11.30 -3.98
CA TYR A 182 -19.18 -12.04 -3.17
C TYR A 182 -18.86 -11.32 -1.87
N THR A 183 -19.45 -11.80 -0.80
CA THR A 183 -19.08 -11.40 0.57
C THR A 183 -17.88 -12.26 0.99
N TYR A 184 -16.69 -11.69 1.02
CA TYR A 184 -15.52 -12.39 1.54
C TYR A 184 -15.34 -12.06 3.03
N ASN A 185 -15.72 -12.99 3.89
CA ASN A 185 -15.68 -12.86 5.35
C ASN A 185 -14.63 -13.79 5.98
N GLY A 186 -13.70 -14.28 5.20
CA GLY A 186 -12.72 -15.26 5.66
C GLY A 186 -11.36 -14.66 6.01
N ASN A 187 -10.72 -15.22 7.03
CA ASN A 187 -9.30 -15.03 7.25
C ASN A 187 -8.52 -15.85 6.21
N GLU A 188 -7.43 -15.30 5.69
CA GLU A 188 -6.52 -16.01 4.79
C GLU A 188 -5.28 -16.48 5.54
N TRP A 189 -4.96 -17.75 5.36
CA TRP A 189 -3.73 -18.35 5.87
C TRP A 189 -2.76 -18.58 4.72
N ILE A 190 -1.50 -18.19 4.95
CA ILE A 190 -0.41 -18.38 3.99
C ILE A 190 0.71 -19.12 4.68
N GLY A 191 1.16 -20.23 4.07
CA GLY A 191 2.32 -20.97 4.51
C GLY A 191 3.46 -20.88 3.49
N ASN A 192 4.68 -20.56 3.92
CA ASN A 192 5.86 -20.51 3.08
C ASN A 192 6.99 -21.34 3.69
N LEU A 193 7.63 -22.18 2.89
CA LEU A 193 8.84 -22.91 3.23
C LEU A 193 9.97 -22.40 2.33
N LEU A 194 11.02 -21.86 2.96
CA LEU A 194 12.19 -21.28 2.27
C LEU A 194 13.45 -22.07 2.61
N PHE A 195 14.20 -22.45 1.58
CA PHE A 195 15.57 -22.93 1.68
C PHE A 195 16.51 -21.88 1.10
N GLN A 196 17.48 -21.45 1.88
CA GLN A 196 18.46 -20.45 1.47
C GLN A 196 19.87 -21.00 1.61
N PHE A 197 20.67 -20.81 0.55
CA PHE A 197 22.09 -21.13 0.53
C PHE A 197 22.86 -19.91 0.05
N LYS A 198 24.00 -19.65 0.69
CA LYS A 198 24.95 -18.60 0.30
C LYS A 198 26.25 -19.28 -0.10
N PHE A 199 26.68 -19.06 -1.31
CA PHE A 199 27.96 -19.53 -1.88
C PHE A 199 29.02 -18.44 -1.79
#